data_336bd5b9a0679e102d27feab35731679
#
_entry.id   336bd5b9a0679e102d27feab35731679
#
_cell.length_a   1.000
_cell.length_b   1.000
_cell.length_c   1.000
_cell.angle_alpha   90.00
_cell.angle_beta   90.00
_cell.angle_gamma   90.00
#
_symmetry.space_group_name_H-M   'P 1'
#
loop_
_entity.id
_entity.type
_entity.pdbx_description
1 polymer ?
#
loop_
_entity_poly.entity_id
_entity_poly.type
_entity_poly.pdbx_seq_one_letter_code
_entity_poly.pdbx_strand_id
1 'polypeptide(L)'
;MKKTKVRTSKILLWVVSAALVAILSVSLAFMGVALNRTKNLYKTDFSYLTGLASKTVLFIGDGMGENHIKTTETYYGERAFMRSLGADGFVTTFSNNVGIPTDSAAAGSALATGQKFNNGEVARHGGNNVKSVAEYAKEKGLGVGIVTTDNLYGATPASFSSHANNRGDTSEIIKGQINDVVDLYLGAGKDEYTKYKSQFESKGFTFATSFNDVGGSILSNKLIMPFSSLPSEDGTADTPTLEMCTEFALKFMEARFPGGYFLMIEGAHIDKKSHKNDIIPMTKYLKSFDNSIKIAYDKIGRAHV
;
A
#
# COMPACT_ATOMS: atom_id res chain seq x y z
N MET A 1 43.65 60.75 4.24
CA MET A 1 42.37 60.12 4.65
C MET A 1 41.82 59.01 3.75
N LYS A 2 42.21 58.84 2.47
CA LYS A 2 41.68 57.79 1.58
C LYS A 2 42.21 56.36 1.84
N LYS A 3 43.44 56.20 2.32
CA LYS A 3 44.05 54.86 2.55
C LYS A 3 43.48 54.05 3.73
N THR A 4 42.95 54.73 4.77
CA THR A 4 42.38 54.08 5.96
C THR A 4 40.99 53.50 5.67
N LYS A 5 40.17 54.14 4.85
CA LYS A 5 38.83 53.65 4.50
C LYS A 5 38.83 52.37 3.64
N VAL A 6 39.84 52.19 2.77
CA VAL A 6 39.98 51.00 1.92
C VAL A 6 40.47 49.79 2.74
N ARG A 7 41.25 50.06 3.80
CA ARG A 7 41.80 48.96 4.65
C ARG A 7 40.70 48.42 5.59
N THR A 8 39.82 49.25 6.13
CA THR A 8 38.68 48.83 6.96
C THR A 8 37.64 48.09 6.16
N SER A 9 37.33 48.47 4.90
CA SER A 9 36.37 47.73 4.06
C SER A 9 36.89 46.33 3.66
N LYS A 10 38.19 46.16 3.43
CA LYS A 10 38.81 44.88 3.17
C LYS A 10 38.75 43.95 4.41
N ILE A 11 39.06 44.48 5.58
CA ILE A 11 38.97 43.73 6.84
C ILE A 11 37.55 43.30 7.12
N LEU A 12 36.57 44.20 6.92
CA LEU A 12 35.14 43.87 7.09
C LEU A 12 34.70 42.77 6.11
N LEU A 13 35.15 42.84 4.85
CA LEU A 13 34.86 41.80 3.85
C LEU A 13 35.44 40.42 4.26
N TRP A 14 36.65 40.39 4.78
CA TRP A 14 37.30 39.15 5.27
C TRP A 14 36.56 38.60 6.49
N VAL A 15 36.11 39.43 7.43
CA VAL A 15 35.36 39.00 8.62
C VAL A 15 33.99 38.45 8.22
N VAL A 16 33.28 39.11 7.29
CA VAL A 16 31.99 38.63 6.80
C VAL A 16 32.13 37.31 6.02
N SER A 17 33.16 37.20 5.19
CA SER A 17 33.43 35.95 4.45
C SER A 17 33.78 34.79 5.40
N ALA A 18 34.59 35.01 6.41
CA ALA A 18 34.93 34.02 7.42
C ALA A 18 33.69 33.57 8.24
N ALA A 19 32.83 34.52 8.60
CA ALA A 19 31.59 34.22 9.29
C ALA A 19 30.61 33.38 8.43
N LEU A 20 30.50 33.72 7.13
CA LEU A 20 29.69 32.95 6.18
C LEU A 20 30.18 31.51 6.00
N VAL A 21 31.50 31.34 5.88
CA VAL A 21 32.15 30.02 5.77
C VAL A 21 31.91 29.22 7.05
N ALA A 22 32.01 29.83 8.23
CA ALA A 22 31.73 29.15 9.50
C ALA A 22 30.25 28.73 9.61
N ILE A 23 29.33 29.59 9.22
CA ILE A 23 27.88 29.27 9.22
C ILE A 23 27.59 28.12 8.23
N LEU A 24 28.16 28.15 7.02
CA LEU A 24 28.01 27.06 6.04
C LEU A 24 28.57 25.72 6.56
N SER A 25 29.74 25.76 7.21
CA SER A 25 30.38 24.56 7.77
C SER A 25 29.55 23.95 8.89
N VAL A 26 29.00 24.78 9.77
CA VAL A 26 28.10 24.35 10.85
C VAL A 26 26.81 23.75 10.26
N SER A 27 26.23 24.41 9.26
CA SER A 27 25.00 23.94 8.58
C SER A 27 25.23 22.59 7.88
N LEU A 28 26.38 22.42 7.20
CA LEU A 28 26.76 21.14 6.58
C LEU A 28 27.00 20.04 7.60
N ALA A 29 27.60 20.36 8.77
CA ALA A 29 27.80 19.42 9.86
C ALA A 29 26.44 18.99 10.46
N PHE A 30 25.51 19.94 10.70
CA PHE A 30 24.14 19.62 11.15
C PHE A 30 23.38 18.77 10.14
N MET A 31 23.51 19.07 8.83
CA MET A 31 22.89 18.28 7.77
C MET A 31 23.48 16.88 7.70
N GLY A 32 24.81 16.74 7.88
CA GLY A 32 25.48 15.45 7.97
C GLY A 32 25.01 14.61 9.18
N VAL A 33 24.84 15.24 10.34
CA VAL A 33 24.30 14.58 11.54
C VAL A 33 22.82 14.21 11.35
N ALA A 34 22.02 15.07 10.73
CA ALA A 34 20.63 14.79 10.43
C ALA A 34 20.49 13.61 9.44
N LEU A 35 21.29 13.61 8.36
CA LEU A 35 21.34 12.53 7.37
C LEU A 35 21.84 11.20 7.99
N ASN A 36 22.79 11.27 8.93
CA ASN A 36 23.27 10.06 9.61
C ASN A 36 22.27 9.54 10.65
N ARG A 37 21.51 10.43 11.32
CA ARG A 37 20.40 10.05 12.17
C ARG A 37 19.26 9.40 11.37
N THR A 38 18.92 9.94 10.20
CA THR A 38 17.90 9.31 9.34
C THR A 38 18.37 7.96 8.82
N LYS A 39 19.63 7.80 8.41
CA LYS A 39 20.19 6.49 8.02
C LYS A 39 20.17 5.45 9.16
N ASN A 40 20.35 5.87 10.40
CA ASN A 40 20.32 4.97 11.55
C ASN A 40 18.88 4.67 12.03
N LEU A 41 17.90 5.54 11.77
CA LEU A 41 16.48 5.28 12.06
C LEU A 41 15.91 4.15 11.19
N TYR A 42 16.53 3.86 10.02
CA TYR A 42 16.09 2.79 9.12
C TYR A 42 16.89 1.48 9.25
N LYS A 43 17.88 1.41 10.14
CA LYS A 43 18.50 0.14 10.53
C LYS A 43 17.72 -0.47 11.69
N THR A 44 16.52 -0.94 11.40
CA THR A 44 15.84 -1.85 12.31
C THR A 44 16.58 -3.18 12.27
N ASP A 45 17.22 -3.54 13.35
CA ASP A 45 17.83 -4.85 13.49
C ASP A 45 16.71 -5.88 13.73
N PHE A 46 16.39 -6.66 12.71
CA PHE A 46 15.43 -7.74 12.77
C PHE A 46 16.06 -9.08 13.17
N SER A 47 17.32 -9.09 13.62
CA SER A 47 18.05 -10.31 13.99
C SER A 47 17.41 -11.09 15.13
N TYR A 48 16.55 -10.43 15.94
CA TYR A 48 15.79 -11.07 17.01
C TYR A 48 14.50 -11.76 16.52
N LEU A 49 14.09 -11.54 15.29
CA LEU A 49 12.95 -12.25 14.69
C LEU A 49 13.41 -13.65 14.26
N THR A 50 13.42 -14.58 15.20
CA THR A 50 13.87 -15.95 14.99
C THR A 50 12.84 -16.83 14.24
N GLY A 51 11.63 -16.32 14.00
CA GLY A 51 10.58 -16.99 13.25
C GLY A 51 10.11 -16.14 12.07
N LEU A 52 10.18 -16.67 10.85
CA LEU A 52 9.49 -16.05 9.72
C LEU A 52 7.99 -16.21 9.95
N ALA A 53 7.25 -15.12 9.96
CA ALA A 53 5.81 -15.17 9.92
C ALA A 53 5.38 -15.90 8.64
N SER A 54 4.78 -17.06 8.78
CA SER A 54 4.30 -17.83 7.62
C SER A 54 3.05 -17.21 6.98
N LYS A 55 2.31 -16.42 7.75
CA LYS A 55 1.10 -15.72 7.30
C LYS A 55 1.25 -14.22 7.57
N THR A 56 1.17 -13.42 6.52
CA THR A 56 1.24 -11.96 6.61
C THR A 56 0.02 -11.36 5.95
N VAL A 57 -0.71 -10.50 6.67
CA VAL A 57 -1.82 -9.72 6.11
C VAL A 57 -1.48 -8.24 6.27
N LEU A 58 -1.35 -7.56 5.12
CA LEU A 58 -1.08 -6.13 5.05
C LEU A 58 -2.38 -5.39 4.74
N PHE A 59 -2.84 -4.56 5.67
CA PHE A 59 -3.97 -3.67 5.47
C PHE A 59 -3.51 -2.27 5.06
N ILE A 60 -4.09 -1.72 3.99
CA ILE A 60 -3.79 -0.38 3.49
C ILE A 60 -5.09 0.42 3.42
N GLY A 61 -5.20 1.46 4.25
CA GLY A 61 -6.24 2.48 4.12
C GLY A 61 -5.73 3.59 3.21
N ASP A 62 -6.19 3.64 1.95
CA ASP A 62 -5.75 4.67 1.00
C ASP A 62 -6.22 6.06 1.48
N GLY A 63 -5.30 7.04 1.43
CA GLY A 63 -5.56 8.40 1.91
C GLY A 63 -5.91 8.52 3.39
N MET A 64 -5.88 7.42 4.15
CA MET A 64 -6.30 7.37 5.54
C MET A 64 -5.29 8.05 6.47
N GLY A 65 -5.73 9.12 7.10
CA GLY A 65 -4.96 9.81 8.15
C GLY A 65 -5.68 9.78 9.48
N GLU A 66 -5.02 10.25 10.51
CA GLU A 66 -5.53 10.28 11.90
C GLU A 66 -6.91 10.95 12.03
N ASN A 67 -7.17 12.02 11.26
CA ASN A 67 -8.45 12.71 11.30
C ASN A 67 -9.59 11.88 10.71
N HIS A 68 -9.33 11.01 9.73
CA HIS A 68 -10.34 10.09 9.19
C HIS A 68 -10.78 9.10 10.26
N ILE A 69 -9.80 8.55 11.01
CA ILE A 69 -10.08 7.59 12.11
C ILE A 69 -10.87 8.28 13.21
N LYS A 70 -10.45 9.47 13.69
CA LYS A 70 -11.17 10.22 14.72
C LYS A 70 -12.60 10.59 14.29
N THR A 71 -12.78 10.99 13.04
CA THR A 71 -14.11 11.32 12.50
C THR A 71 -15.01 10.09 12.52
N THR A 72 -14.49 8.93 12.14
CA THR A 72 -15.24 7.67 12.17
C THR A 72 -15.57 7.25 13.60
N GLU A 73 -14.61 7.32 14.52
CA GLU A 73 -14.84 7.05 15.94
C GLU A 73 -15.93 7.97 16.52
N THR A 74 -15.90 9.26 16.17
CA THR A 74 -16.92 10.22 16.60
C THR A 74 -18.29 9.91 16.02
N TYR A 75 -18.35 9.55 14.73
CA TYR A 75 -19.59 9.25 14.04
C TYR A 75 -20.31 8.01 14.61
N TYR A 76 -19.54 6.95 14.92
CA TYR A 76 -20.08 5.71 15.48
C TYR A 76 -20.13 5.68 17.01
N GLY A 77 -19.50 6.62 17.71
CA GLY A 77 -19.43 6.65 19.17
C GLY A 77 -18.59 5.53 19.77
N GLU A 78 -17.67 4.95 19.00
CA GLU A 78 -16.82 3.84 19.43
C GLU A 78 -15.39 3.99 18.93
N ARG A 79 -14.44 3.40 19.66
CA ARG A 79 -13.02 3.39 19.29
C ARG A 79 -12.77 2.36 18.18
N ALA A 80 -11.99 2.73 17.15
CA ALA A 80 -11.61 1.81 16.10
C ALA A 80 -10.81 0.62 16.64
N PHE A 81 -11.10 -0.59 16.14
CA PHE A 81 -10.43 -1.82 16.56
C PHE A 81 -8.91 -1.77 16.30
N MET A 82 -8.50 -1.21 15.15
CA MET A 82 -7.08 -1.07 14.78
C MET A 82 -6.24 -0.38 15.87
N ARG A 83 -6.82 0.55 16.64
CA ARG A 83 -6.12 1.19 17.76
C ARG A 83 -5.87 0.26 18.96
N SER A 84 -6.46 -0.91 18.99
CA SER A 84 -6.23 -1.92 20.03
C SER A 84 -5.05 -2.84 19.76
N LEU A 85 -4.46 -2.76 18.56
CA LEU A 85 -3.39 -3.68 18.13
C LEU A 85 -2.03 -3.40 18.76
N GLY A 86 -1.87 -2.28 19.47
CA GLY A 86 -0.81 -2.07 20.46
C GLY A 86 0.56 -1.67 19.92
N ALA A 87 0.72 -1.42 18.62
CA ALA A 87 1.94 -0.89 18.04
C ALA A 87 1.63 0.30 17.14
N ASP A 88 2.17 1.46 17.45
CA ASP A 88 2.03 2.67 16.64
C ASP A 88 3.38 3.03 16.00
N GLY A 89 3.32 3.51 14.76
CA GLY A 89 4.48 3.97 14.02
C GLY A 89 4.11 5.08 13.03
N PHE A 90 5.12 5.71 12.48
CA PHE A 90 4.96 6.74 11.46
C PHE A 90 5.79 6.38 10.25
N VAL A 91 5.24 6.63 9.06
CA VAL A 91 5.96 6.51 7.80
C VAL A 91 6.01 7.85 7.08
N THR A 92 7.09 8.10 6.36
CA THR A 92 7.18 9.27 5.50
C THR A 92 6.43 9.00 4.19
N THR A 93 5.52 9.89 3.83
CA THR A 93 4.63 9.69 2.66
C THR A 93 5.09 10.42 1.39
N PHE A 94 6.17 11.22 1.42
CA PHE A 94 6.64 11.93 0.23
C PHE A 94 7.08 10.98 -0.88
N SER A 95 6.81 11.36 -2.14
CA SER A 95 7.31 10.70 -3.35
C SER A 95 8.66 11.30 -3.79
N ASN A 96 9.25 10.79 -4.88
CA ASN A 96 10.44 11.42 -5.47
C ASN A 96 10.15 12.80 -6.09
N ASN A 97 8.88 13.17 -6.29
CA ASN A 97 8.51 14.49 -6.78
C ASN A 97 8.56 15.52 -5.65
N VAL A 98 9.62 16.32 -5.62
CA VAL A 98 9.83 17.34 -4.59
C VAL A 98 8.73 18.41 -4.66
N GLY A 99 8.14 18.73 -3.49
CA GLY A 99 7.17 19.83 -3.36
C GLY A 99 5.73 19.51 -3.78
N ILE A 100 5.45 18.28 -4.21
CA ILE A 100 4.09 17.80 -4.50
C ILE A 100 3.71 16.66 -3.58
N PRO A 101 2.44 16.56 -3.14
CA PRO A 101 1.96 15.40 -2.41
C PRO A 101 2.14 14.11 -3.21
N THR A 102 2.41 13.01 -2.52
CA THR A 102 2.45 11.68 -3.15
C THR A 102 1.09 11.32 -3.72
N ASP A 103 1.08 10.50 -4.79
CA ASP A 103 -0.12 9.79 -5.21
C ASP A 103 -0.12 8.34 -4.73
N SER A 104 -1.25 7.63 -4.89
CA SER A 104 -1.39 6.24 -4.47
C SER A 104 -0.46 5.30 -5.24
N ALA A 105 -0.04 5.63 -6.48
CA ALA A 105 0.88 4.80 -7.25
C ALA A 105 2.28 4.81 -6.64
N ALA A 106 2.84 6.01 -6.40
CA ALA A 106 4.14 6.15 -5.76
C ALA A 106 4.14 5.61 -4.33
N ALA A 107 3.07 5.88 -3.56
CA ALA A 107 2.93 5.40 -2.18
C ALA A 107 2.77 3.87 -2.11
N GLY A 108 1.88 3.29 -2.93
CA GLY A 108 1.67 1.85 -3.03
C GLY A 108 2.93 1.12 -3.50
N SER A 109 3.63 1.66 -4.52
CA SER A 109 4.90 1.14 -4.99
C SER A 109 5.98 1.18 -3.91
N ALA A 110 6.03 2.26 -3.11
CA ALA A 110 6.98 2.35 -2.01
C ALA A 110 6.68 1.32 -0.90
N LEU A 111 5.41 1.07 -0.58
CA LEU A 111 5.02 0.01 0.35
C LEU A 111 5.34 -1.38 -0.20
N ALA A 112 5.12 -1.59 -1.50
CA ALA A 112 5.35 -2.88 -2.14
C ALA A 112 6.84 -3.23 -2.29
N THR A 113 7.73 -2.23 -2.45
CA THR A 113 9.13 -2.48 -2.86
C THR A 113 10.20 -1.96 -1.90
N GLY A 114 9.82 -1.09 -0.94
CA GLY A 114 10.77 -0.42 -0.05
C GLY A 114 11.55 0.72 -0.70
N GLN A 115 11.20 1.15 -1.91
CA GLN A 115 11.83 2.26 -2.64
C GLN A 115 10.86 3.39 -2.90
N LYS A 116 11.35 4.62 -3.10
CA LYS A 116 10.55 5.77 -3.49
C LYS A 116 10.40 5.84 -5.01
N PHE A 117 9.23 6.28 -5.46
CA PHE A 117 8.84 6.42 -6.87
C PHE A 117 8.40 7.85 -7.19
N ASN A 118 8.35 8.19 -8.47
CA ASN A 118 7.63 9.36 -8.93
C ASN A 118 6.11 9.09 -8.94
N ASN A 119 5.32 10.14 -8.77
CA ASN A 119 3.88 10.03 -8.89
C ASN A 119 3.49 9.42 -10.24
N GLY A 120 2.54 8.50 -10.23
CA GLY A 120 2.09 7.76 -11.39
C GLY A 120 2.82 6.45 -11.66
N GLU A 121 4.06 6.26 -11.19
CA GLU A 121 4.83 5.01 -11.40
C GLU A 121 4.26 3.86 -10.55
N VAL A 122 4.17 2.67 -11.17
CA VAL A 122 3.64 1.44 -10.56
C VAL A 122 4.75 0.39 -10.52
N ALA A 123 5.42 0.24 -9.37
CA ALA A 123 6.54 -0.69 -9.15
C ALA A 123 7.55 -0.74 -10.32
N ARG A 124 7.67 0.36 -11.08
CA ARG A 124 8.63 0.56 -12.17
C ARG A 124 9.22 1.97 -12.07
N HIS A 125 10.54 2.06 -11.99
CA HIS A 125 11.24 3.33 -11.88
C HIS A 125 12.30 3.47 -12.98
N GLY A 126 12.27 4.59 -13.70
CA GLY A 126 13.20 4.81 -14.82
C GLY A 126 13.13 3.73 -15.89
N GLY A 127 11.96 3.14 -16.13
CA GLY A 127 11.74 2.05 -17.08
C GLY A 127 12.11 0.65 -16.56
N ASN A 128 12.66 0.52 -15.36
CA ASN A 128 13.06 -0.77 -14.76
C ASN A 128 12.02 -1.25 -13.74
N ASN A 129 11.63 -2.51 -13.84
CA ASN A 129 10.76 -3.13 -12.84
C ASN A 129 11.50 -3.26 -11.51
N VAL A 130 10.82 -2.91 -10.42
CA VAL A 130 11.32 -3.06 -9.05
C VAL A 130 10.51 -4.14 -8.38
N LYS A 131 11.18 -5.21 -7.94
CA LYS A 131 10.53 -6.38 -7.35
C LYS A 131 9.74 -6.03 -6.10
N SER A 132 8.49 -6.45 -6.04
CA SER A 132 7.58 -6.25 -4.92
C SER A 132 7.72 -7.34 -3.85
N VAL A 133 7.24 -7.06 -2.63
CA VAL A 133 7.14 -8.05 -1.55
C VAL A 133 6.26 -9.24 -1.94
N ALA A 134 5.26 -9.05 -2.80
CA ALA A 134 4.42 -10.12 -3.33
C ALA A 134 5.25 -11.10 -4.19
N GLU A 135 6.13 -10.58 -5.05
CA GLU A 135 7.05 -11.40 -5.85
C GLU A 135 8.05 -12.14 -4.95
N TYR A 136 8.59 -11.48 -3.92
CA TYR A 136 9.45 -12.15 -2.94
C TYR A 136 8.73 -13.25 -2.17
N ALA A 137 7.47 -13.02 -1.76
CA ALA A 137 6.65 -14.03 -1.10
C ALA A 137 6.45 -15.24 -2.01
N LYS A 138 6.12 -15.02 -3.28
CA LYS A 138 5.95 -16.07 -4.27
C LYS A 138 7.21 -16.90 -4.50
N GLU A 139 8.38 -16.26 -4.59
CA GLU A 139 9.68 -16.93 -4.71
C GLU A 139 10.01 -17.80 -3.49
N LYS A 140 9.46 -17.46 -2.33
CA LYS A 140 9.57 -18.28 -1.11
C LYS A 140 8.54 -19.42 -1.03
N GLY A 141 7.74 -19.62 -2.06
CA GLY A 141 6.71 -20.66 -2.11
C GLY A 141 5.44 -20.33 -1.32
N LEU A 142 5.27 -19.07 -0.92
CA LEU A 142 4.07 -18.60 -0.23
C LEU A 142 2.94 -18.33 -1.23
N GLY A 143 1.69 -18.49 -0.78
CA GLY A 143 0.54 -17.98 -1.50
C GLY A 143 0.50 -16.47 -1.51
N VAL A 144 -0.04 -15.85 -2.56
CA VAL A 144 -0.18 -14.40 -2.66
C VAL A 144 -1.62 -14.03 -3.00
N GLY A 145 -2.23 -13.16 -2.18
CA GLY A 145 -3.59 -12.66 -2.39
C GLY A 145 -3.65 -11.13 -2.40
N ILE A 146 -4.56 -10.59 -3.21
CA ILE A 146 -4.85 -9.17 -3.32
C ILE A 146 -6.35 -8.94 -3.24
N VAL A 147 -6.76 -8.09 -2.30
CA VAL A 147 -8.14 -7.68 -2.08
C VAL A 147 -8.20 -6.16 -2.05
N THR A 148 -9.16 -5.57 -2.74
CA THR A 148 -9.35 -4.11 -2.75
C THR A 148 -10.79 -3.71 -2.95
N THR A 149 -11.22 -2.60 -2.38
CA THR A 149 -12.51 -1.98 -2.71
C THR A 149 -12.48 -1.19 -4.02
N ASP A 150 -11.30 -1.00 -4.63
CA ASP A 150 -11.12 -0.38 -5.95
C ASP A 150 -11.21 -1.40 -7.08
N ASN A 151 -11.04 -0.91 -8.31
CA ASN A 151 -10.70 -1.77 -9.44
C ASN A 151 -9.37 -2.49 -9.17
N LEU A 152 -9.29 -3.75 -9.52
CA LEU A 152 -8.05 -4.54 -9.37
C LEU A 152 -6.86 -3.96 -10.16
N TYR A 153 -7.11 -3.14 -11.17
CA TYR A 153 -6.08 -2.37 -11.88
C TYR A 153 -5.78 -1.00 -11.23
N GLY A 154 -6.40 -0.68 -10.09
CA GLY A 154 -6.09 0.52 -9.31
C GLY A 154 -4.63 0.56 -8.89
N ALA A 155 -4.14 1.74 -8.56
CA ALA A 155 -2.71 1.98 -8.30
C ALA A 155 -2.14 1.09 -7.19
N THR A 156 -2.84 0.97 -6.06
CA THR A 156 -2.38 0.18 -4.91
C THR A 156 -2.30 -1.31 -5.24
N PRO A 157 -3.39 -2.00 -5.69
CA PRO A 157 -3.30 -3.41 -6.05
C PRO A 157 -2.31 -3.66 -7.20
N ALA A 158 -2.21 -2.75 -8.18
CA ALA A 158 -1.26 -2.85 -9.27
C ALA A 158 0.20 -2.83 -8.79
N SER A 159 0.53 -2.03 -7.78
CA SER A 159 1.89 -1.93 -7.22
C SER A 159 2.40 -3.24 -6.61
N PHE A 160 1.52 -4.13 -6.18
CA PHE A 160 1.88 -5.45 -5.65
C PHE A 160 1.80 -6.57 -6.68
N SER A 161 1.17 -6.32 -7.84
CA SER A 161 0.82 -7.38 -8.79
C SER A 161 1.28 -7.15 -10.23
N SER A 162 1.82 -5.97 -10.53
CA SER A 162 2.17 -5.56 -11.89
C SER A 162 3.27 -4.50 -11.87
N HIS A 163 3.74 -4.12 -13.07
CA HIS A 163 4.71 -3.05 -13.28
C HIS A 163 4.27 -2.20 -14.48
N ALA A 164 4.12 -0.89 -14.28
CA ALA A 164 3.76 0.02 -15.35
C ALA A 164 4.46 1.39 -15.17
N ASN A 165 4.71 2.07 -16.29
CA ASN A 165 5.26 3.42 -16.23
C ASN A 165 4.25 4.44 -15.72
N ASN A 166 2.95 4.16 -15.89
CA ASN A 166 1.89 5.05 -15.45
C ASN A 166 0.67 4.26 -14.98
N ARG A 167 0.13 4.65 -13.81
CA ARG A 167 -1.10 4.07 -13.23
C ARG A 167 -2.33 4.17 -14.13
N GLY A 168 -2.31 5.05 -15.13
CA GLY A 168 -3.37 5.20 -16.14
C GLY A 168 -3.32 4.13 -17.23
N ASP A 169 -2.24 3.36 -17.35
CA ASP A 169 -2.07 2.34 -18.38
C ASP A 169 -2.76 1.03 -17.99
N THR A 170 -4.10 1.09 -17.86
CA THR A 170 -4.93 -0.05 -17.42
C THR A 170 -4.64 -1.34 -18.17
N SER A 171 -4.46 -1.27 -19.49
CA SER A 171 -4.16 -2.44 -20.32
C SER A 171 -2.80 -3.06 -19.99
N GLU A 172 -1.76 -2.24 -19.75
CA GLU A 172 -0.43 -2.72 -19.33
C GLU A 172 -0.51 -3.39 -17.98
N ILE A 173 -1.19 -2.74 -17.02
CA ILE A 173 -1.38 -3.26 -15.67
C ILE A 173 -2.07 -4.62 -15.70
N ILE A 174 -3.22 -4.76 -16.38
CA ILE A 174 -3.97 -6.02 -16.42
C ILE A 174 -3.14 -7.12 -17.09
N LYS A 175 -2.45 -6.82 -18.19
CA LYS A 175 -1.54 -7.79 -18.84
C LYS A 175 -0.39 -8.20 -17.92
N GLY A 176 0.14 -7.25 -17.13
CA GLY A 176 1.15 -7.53 -16.12
C GLY A 176 0.65 -8.42 -14.98
N GLN A 177 -0.64 -8.37 -14.67
CA GLN A 177 -1.29 -9.21 -13.65
C GLN A 177 -1.56 -10.65 -14.12
N ILE A 178 -1.52 -10.92 -15.43
CA ILE A 178 -1.64 -12.27 -16.00
C ILE A 178 -0.28 -12.97 -15.87
N ASN A 179 0.16 -13.16 -14.65
CA ASN A 179 1.45 -13.75 -14.30
C ASN A 179 1.26 -14.87 -13.26
N ASP A 180 2.37 -15.42 -12.75
CA ASP A 180 2.37 -16.48 -11.74
C ASP A 180 2.61 -15.97 -10.31
N VAL A 181 2.59 -14.66 -10.07
CA VAL A 181 2.88 -14.08 -8.75
C VAL A 181 1.68 -14.18 -7.83
N VAL A 182 0.51 -13.70 -8.26
CA VAL A 182 -0.69 -13.63 -7.44
C VAL A 182 -1.59 -14.83 -7.69
N ASP A 183 -2.09 -15.42 -6.62
CA ASP A 183 -2.99 -16.58 -6.64
C ASP A 183 -4.45 -16.20 -6.44
N LEU A 184 -4.71 -15.10 -5.73
CA LEU A 184 -6.07 -14.62 -5.44
C LEU A 184 -6.22 -13.14 -5.75
N TYR A 185 -7.19 -12.79 -6.58
CA TYR A 185 -7.63 -11.42 -6.82
C TYR A 185 -9.11 -11.25 -6.47
N LEU A 186 -9.44 -10.33 -5.56
CA LEU A 186 -10.81 -9.91 -5.23
C LEU A 186 -10.89 -8.38 -5.27
N GLY A 187 -11.73 -7.82 -6.12
CA GLY A 187 -11.89 -6.36 -6.23
C GLY A 187 -12.87 -5.97 -7.32
N ALA A 188 -13.04 -4.68 -7.58
CA ALA A 188 -13.90 -4.21 -8.66
C ALA A 188 -13.20 -4.32 -10.04
N GLY A 189 -13.95 -3.99 -11.10
CA GLY A 189 -13.44 -3.94 -12.48
C GLY A 189 -13.98 -5.02 -13.40
N LYS A 190 -15.13 -5.62 -13.08
CA LYS A 190 -15.76 -6.73 -13.84
C LYS A 190 -15.74 -6.52 -15.34
N ASP A 191 -16.20 -5.37 -15.83
CA ASP A 191 -16.34 -5.13 -17.26
C ASP A 191 -14.99 -5.13 -17.99
N GLU A 192 -13.96 -4.57 -17.34
CA GLU A 192 -12.62 -4.49 -17.92
C GLU A 192 -11.95 -5.86 -17.90
N TYR A 193 -11.97 -6.58 -16.76
CA TYR A 193 -11.34 -7.90 -16.64
C TYR A 193 -12.01 -8.98 -17.46
N THR A 194 -13.31 -8.88 -17.74
CA THR A 194 -14.03 -9.82 -18.60
C THR A 194 -13.42 -9.88 -20.01
N LYS A 195 -12.84 -8.80 -20.51
CA LYS A 195 -12.14 -8.74 -21.80
C LYS A 195 -10.87 -9.62 -21.82
N TYR A 196 -10.31 -9.93 -20.66
CA TYR A 196 -9.09 -10.72 -20.48
C TYR A 196 -9.34 -12.11 -19.89
N LYS A 197 -10.61 -12.52 -19.72
CA LYS A 197 -11.00 -13.77 -19.08
C LYS A 197 -10.23 -14.98 -19.60
N SER A 198 -10.22 -15.19 -20.92
CA SER A 198 -9.53 -16.34 -21.54
C SER A 198 -8.02 -16.35 -21.29
N GLN A 199 -7.40 -15.17 -21.14
CA GLN A 199 -5.98 -15.06 -20.83
C GLN A 199 -5.69 -15.46 -19.38
N PHE A 200 -6.52 -15.05 -18.42
CA PHE A 200 -6.42 -15.53 -17.03
C PHE A 200 -6.66 -17.04 -16.94
N GLU A 201 -7.69 -17.56 -17.61
CA GLU A 201 -7.98 -18.99 -17.63
C GLU A 201 -6.82 -19.80 -18.23
N SER A 202 -6.15 -19.29 -19.27
CA SER A 202 -4.96 -19.95 -19.86
C SER A 202 -3.77 -20.01 -18.89
N LYS A 203 -3.74 -19.16 -17.86
CA LYS A 203 -2.76 -19.16 -16.75
C LYS A 203 -3.22 -19.96 -15.53
N GLY A 204 -4.32 -20.72 -15.66
CA GLY A 204 -4.83 -21.59 -14.63
C GLY A 204 -5.72 -20.90 -13.59
N PHE A 205 -6.14 -19.67 -13.83
CA PHE A 205 -7.12 -19.02 -12.97
C PHE A 205 -8.53 -19.55 -13.20
N THR A 206 -9.25 -19.80 -12.13
CA THR A 206 -10.71 -19.78 -12.17
C THR A 206 -11.16 -18.32 -12.27
N PHE A 207 -11.98 -17.99 -13.27
CA PHE A 207 -12.53 -16.65 -13.44
C PHE A 207 -14.01 -16.67 -13.00
N ALA A 208 -14.33 -15.94 -11.97
CA ALA A 208 -15.68 -15.80 -11.43
C ALA A 208 -16.05 -14.32 -11.30
N THR A 209 -17.31 -13.97 -11.17
CA THR A 209 -17.78 -12.58 -11.01
C THR A 209 -18.72 -12.42 -9.82
N SER A 210 -18.99 -13.52 -9.12
CA SER A 210 -19.85 -13.60 -7.95
C SER A 210 -19.35 -14.71 -7.03
N PHE A 211 -19.58 -14.59 -5.73
CA PHE A 211 -19.35 -15.70 -4.81
C PHE A 211 -20.24 -16.92 -5.11
N ASN A 212 -21.38 -16.70 -5.77
CA ASN A 212 -22.25 -17.80 -6.20
C ASN A 212 -21.62 -18.65 -7.31
N ASP A 213 -20.71 -18.07 -8.13
CA ASP A 213 -20.07 -18.77 -9.25
C ASP A 213 -19.06 -19.84 -8.78
N VAL A 214 -18.55 -19.73 -7.56
CA VAL A 214 -17.46 -20.59 -7.07
C VAL A 214 -17.93 -21.80 -6.23
N GLY A 215 -19.22 -21.90 -5.89
CA GLY A 215 -19.79 -23.05 -5.17
C GLY A 215 -18.95 -23.49 -3.97
N GLY A 216 -19.29 -24.65 -3.36
CA GLY A 216 -18.55 -25.18 -2.21
C GLY A 216 -17.16 -25.82 -2.51
N SER A 217 -16.71 -25.82 -3.74
CA SER A 217 -15.47 -26.50 -4.16
C SER A 217 -14.68 -25.68 -5.19
N ILE A 218 -13.86 -24.73 -4.71
CA ILE A 218 -12.83 -24.15 -5.56
C ILE A 218 -11.73 -25.18 -5.72
N LEU A 219 -11.61 -25.79 -6.89
CA LEU A 219 -10.58 -26.80 -7.16
C LEU A 219 -9.23 -26.16 -7.55
N SER A 220 -9.24 -24.94 -8.06
CA SER A 220 -8.03 -24.21 -8.50
C SER A 220 -7.31 -23.55 -7.33
N ASN A 221 -5.98 -23.50 -7.40
CA ASN A 221 -5.15 -22.69 -6.52
C ASN A 221 -5.06 -21.23 -6.98
N LYS A 222 -5.64 -20.86 -8.14
CA LYS A 222 -5.67 -19.53 -8.68
C LYS A 222 -7.10 -19.09 -8.95
N LEU A 223 -7.48 -17.94 -8.39
CA LEU A 223 -8.82 -17.39 -8.53
C LEU A 223 -8.76 -15.89 -8.76
N ILE A 224 -9.52 -15.42 -9.74
CA ILE A 224 -9.79 -14.00 -9.93
C ILE A 224 -11.30 -13.77 -9.91
N MET A 225 -11.75 -12.85 -9.05
CA MET A 225 -13.14 -12.41 -8.96
C MET A 225 -13.23 -10.89 -9.08
N PRO A 226 -13.34 -10.34 -10.28
CA PRO A 226 -13.64 -8.94 -10.49
C PRO A 226 -15.15 -8.72 -10.33
N PHE A 227 -15.55 -8.01 -9.29
CA PHE A 227 -16.93 -7.61 -9.02
C PHE A 227 -17.30 -6.32 -9.77
N SER A 228 -18.59 -6.01 -9.85
CA SER A 228 -19.05 -4.72 -10.39
C SER A 228 -18.73 -3.57 -9.44
N SER A 229 -18.81 -3.81 -8.13
CA SER A 229 -18.45 -2.84 -7.07
C SER A 229 -18.28 -3.56 -5.73
N LEU A 230 -17.67 -2.87 -4.76
CA LEU A 230 -17.60 -3.29 -3.35
C LEU A 230 -18.19 -2.17 -2.48
N PRO A 231 -19.45 -2.25 -2.04
CA PRO A 231 -20.08 -1.29 -1.14
C PRO A 231 -19.50 -1.40 0.28
N SER A 232 -19.73 -0.38 1.10
CA SER A 232 -19.34 -0.40 2.53
C SER A 232 -20.32 -1.18 3.40
N GLU A 233 -21.57 -1.32 2.95
CA GLU A 233 -22.67 -1.96 3.64
C GLU A 233 -23.57 -2.69 2.63
N ASP A 234 -24.50 -3.53 3.09
CA ASP A 234 -25.50 -4.21 2.27
C ASP A 234 -24.92 -5.01 1.10
N GLY A 235 -23.77 -5.66 1.34
CA GLY A 235 -23.10 -6.48 0.35
C GLY A 235 -23.91 -7.72 -0.03
N THR A 236 -23.77 -8.12 -1.29
CA THR A 236 -24.33 -9.35 -1.85
C THR A 236 -23.22 -10.24 -2.40
N ALA A 237 -23.56 -11.42 -2.90
CA ALA A 237 -22.58 -12.28 -3.57
C ALA A 237 -21.97 -11.65 -4.82
N ASP A 238 -22.72 -10.75 -5.51
CA ASP A 238 -22.31 -10.06 -6.73
C ASP A 238 -21.60 -8.71 -6.46
N THR A 239 -21.88 -8.12 -5.30
CA THR A 239 -21.32 -6.86 -4.84
C THR A 239 -20.96 -6.98 -3.35
N PRO A 240 -19.90 -7.75 -3.02
CA PRO A 240 -19.56 -8.02 -1.63
C PRO A 240 -18.96 -6.79 -0.94
N THR A 241 -19.09 -6.75 0.38
CA THR A 241 -18.33 -5.80 1.20
C THR A 241 -16.88 -6.23 1.35
N LEU A 242 -16.04 -5.33 1.88
CA LEU A 242 -14.64 -5.67 2.17
C LEU A 242 -14.53 -6.78 3.21
N GLU A 243 -15.44 -6.80 4.21
CA GLU A 243 -15.50 -7.87 5.22
C GLU A 243 -15.76 -9.24 4.58
N MET A 244 -16.73 -9.33 3.66
CA MET A 244 -17.06 -10.57 2.96
C MET A 244 -15.86 -11.05 2.12
N CYS A 245 -15.18 -10.12 1.42
CA CYS A 245 -13.97 -10.42 0.66
C CYS A 245 -12.83 -10.87 1.57
N THR A 246 -12.66 -10.23 2.73
CA THR A 246 -11.62 -10.58 3.72
C THR A 246 -11.84 -12.00 4.26
N GLU A 247 -13.06 -12.32 4.68
CA GLU A 247 -13.38 -13.66 5.15
C GLU A 247 -13.13 -14.74 4.09
N PHE A 248 -13.59 -14.47 2.86
CA PHE A 248 -13.38 -15.37 1.74
C PHE A 248 -11.88 -15.55 1.44
N ALA A 249 -11.13 -14.44 1.36
CA ALA A 249 -9.70 -14.48 1.09
C ALA A 249 -8.94 -15.29 2.13
N LEU A 250 -9.20 -15.07 3.42
CA LEU A 250 -8.56 -15.82 4.49
C LEU A 250 -8.88 -17.31 4.42
N LYS A 251 -10.15 -17.69 4.17
CA LYS A 251 -10.55 -19.09 3.99
C LYS A 251 -9.87 -19.72 2.79
N PHE A 252 -9.81 -19.01 1.67
CA PHE A 252 -9.13 -19.47 0.46
C PHE A 252 -7.63 -19.68 0.68
N MET A 253 -6.95 -18.66 1.23
CA MET A 253 -5.51 -18.71 1.45
C MET A 253 -5.11 -19.80 2.45
N GLU A 254 -5.85 -19.99 3.54
CA GLU A 254 -5.61 -21.06 4.50
C GLU A 254 -5.80 -22.46 3.91
N ALA A 255 -6.85 -22.64 3.10
CA ALA A 255 -7.13 -23.92 2.49
C ALA A 255 -6.12 -24.29 1.38
N ARG A 256 -5.60 -23.33 0.64
CA ARG A 256 -4.73 -23.56 -0.51
C ARG A 256 -3.25 -23.42 -0.22
N PHE A 257 -2.89 -22.59 0.76
CA PHE A 257 -1.51 -22.29 1.12
C PHE A 257 -1.27 -22.49 2.62
N PRO A 258 -1.44 -23.71 3.15
CA PRO A 258 -1.29 -23.99 4.58
C PRO A 258 0.14 -23.72 5.08
N GLY A 259 1.13 -23.74 4.18
CA GLY A 259 2.53 -23.40 4.49
C GLY A 259 2.78 -21.91 4.71
N GLY A 260 1.82 -21.05 4.32
CA GLY A 260 1.88 -19.61 4.53
C GLY A 260 1.49 -18.79 3.30
N TYR A 261 1.23 -17.51 3.55
CA TYR A 261 0.79 -16.58 2.51
C TYR A 261 1.09 -15.11 2.85
N PHE A 262 1.14 -14.30 1.81
CA PHE A 262 1.06 -12.85 1.85
C PHE A 262 -0.30 -12.40 1.29
N LEU A 263 -1.06 -11.63 2.05
CA LEU A 263 -2.36 -11.11 1.65
C LEU A 263 -2.39 -9.59 1.84
N MET A 264 -2.57 -8.84 0.76
CA MET A 264 -2.79 -7.40 0.79
C MET A 264 -4.29 -7.11 0.72
N ILE A 265 -4.80 -6.27 1.62
CA ILE A 265 -6.21 -5.85 1.71
C ILE A 265 -6.27 -4.32 1.75
N GLU A 266 -6.97 -3.73 0.80
CA GLU A 266 -7.06 -2.28 0.65
C GLU A 266 -8.47 -1.74 0.84
N GLY A 267 -8.56 -0.70 1.68
CA GLY A 267 -9.74 0.18 1.81
C GLY A 267 -9.60 1.43 0.95
N ALA A 268 -9.69 1.31 -0.37
CA ALA A 268 -9.45 2.39 -1.33
C ALA A 268 -10.52 3.50 -1.31
N HIS A 269 -11.75 3.16 -0.90
CA HIS A 269 -12.85 4.12 -0.92
C HIS A 269 -12.79 5.17 0.22
N ILE A 270 -11.92 4.98 1.21
CA ILE A 270 -11.63 6.01 2.21
C ILE A 270 -11.11 7.27 1.50
N ASP A 271 -10.11 7.12 0.63
CA ASP A 271 -9.55 8.20 -0.19
C ASP A 271 -10.57 8.75 -1.20
N LYS A 272 -11.23 7.87 -1.98
CA LYS A 272 -12.17 8.29 -3.03
C LYS A 272 -13.35 9.10 -2.50
N LYS A 273 -13.81 8.82 -1.28
CA LYS A 273 -14.86 9.60 -0.62
C LYS A 273 -14.33 10.90 -0.05
N SER A 274 -13.09 10.89 0.45
CA SER A 274 -12.41 12.10 0.94
C SER A 274 -12.15 13.10 -0.17
N HIS A 275 -11.76 12.68 -1.36
CA HIS A 275 -11.64 13.54 -2.54
C HIS A 275 -12.95 14.25 -2.92
N LYS A 276 -14.09 13.66 -2.60
CA LYS A 276 -15.43 14.23 -2.82
C LYS A 276 -15.94 15.02 -1.61
N ASN A 277 -15.17 15.12 -0.53
CA ASN A 277 -15.62 15.64 0.77
C ASN A 277 -16.90 14.96 1.30
N ASP A 278 -17.04 13.67 0.98
CA ASP A 278 -18.24 12.87 1.29
C ASP A 278 -18.01 12.12 2.61
N ILE A 279 -18.17 12.85 3.72
CA ILE A 279 -17.74 12.41 5.06
C ILE A 279 -18.49 11.15 5.50
N ILE A 280 -19.82 11.09 5.37
CA ILE A 280 -20.61 9.96 5.86
C ILE A 280 -20.23 8.65 5.15
N PRO A 281 -20.20 8.56 3.81
CA PRO A 281 -19.69 7.37 3.13
C PRO A 281 -18.23 7.06 3.46
N MET A 282 -17.37 8.07 3.65
CA MET A 282 -15.97 7.84 4.06
C MET A 282 -15.91 7.10 5.40
N THR A 283 -16.71 7.52 6.41
CA THR A 283 -16.73 6.85 7.72
C THR A 283 -17.24 5.41 7.62
N LYS A 284 -18.22 5.14 6.74
CA LYS A 284 -18.74 3.79 6.49
C LYS A 284 -17.69 2.87 5.89
N TYR A 285 -16.94 3.35 4.87
CA TYR A 285 -15.84 2.57 4.28
C TYR A 285 -14.69 2.36 5.27
N LEU A 286 -14.37 3.34 6.12
CA LEU A 286 -13.37 3.18 7.16
C LEU A 286 -13.82 2.18 8.23
N LYS A 287 -15.11 2.19 8.60
CA LYS A 287 -15.67 1.20 9.52
C LYS A 287 -15.60 -0.22 8.94
N SER A 288 -15.97 -0.40 7.68
CA SER A 288 -15.82 -1.66 6.94
C SER A 288 -14.37 -2.15 6.91
N PHE A 289 -13.42 -1.24 6.70
CA PHE A 289 -11.99 -1.53 6.75
C PHE A 289 -11.53 -1.97 8.15
N ASP A 290 -11.94 -1.26 9.21
CA ASP A 290 -11.63 -1.61 10.60
C ASP A 290 -12.23 -2.96 11.02
N ASN A 291 -13.46 -3.26 10.60
CA ASN A 291 -14.09 -4.57 10.78
C ASN A 291 -13.31 -5.68 10.06
N SER A 292 -12.80 -5.41 8.86
CA SER A 292 -11.98 -6.36 8.10
C SER A 292 -10.66 -6.67 8.81
N ILE A 293 -10.04 -5.68 9.46
CA ILE A 293 -8.87 -5.89 10.31
C ILE A 293 -9.23 -6.81 11.49
N LYS A 294 -10.37 -6.57 12.13
CA LYS A 294 -10.83 -7.40 13.25
C LYS A 294 -11.07 -8.85 12.81
N ILE A 295 -11.72 -9.07 11.65
CA ILE A 295 -11.93 -10.40 11.07
C ILE A 295 -10.62 -11.14 10.86
N ALA A 296 -9.62 -10.48 10.27
CA ALA A 296 -8.32 -11.08 10.07
C ALA A 296 -7.62 -11.41 11.40
N TYR A 297 -7.66 -10.48 12.35
CA TYR A 297 -7.10 -10.69 13.67
C TYR A 297 -7.72 -11.88 14.41
N ASP A 298 -9.05 -11.98 14.41
CA ASP A 298 -9.77 -13.07 15.07
C ASP A 298 -9.47 -14.42 14.39
N LYS A 299 -9.19 -14.42 13.07
CA LYS A 299 -8.93 -15.63 12.28
C LYS A 299 -7.49 -16.16 12.40
N ILE A 300 -6.50 -15.28 12.29
CA ILE A 300 -5.08 -15.68 12.27
C ILE A 300 -4.38 -15.53 13.63
N GLY A 301 -5.04 -14.90 14.59
CA GLY A 301 -4.49 -14.61 15.91
C GLY A 301 -3.48 -13.46 15.92
N ARG A 302 -2.94 -13.15 17.10
CA ARG A 302 -1.83 -12.22 17.22
C ARG A 302 -0.59 -12.82 16.57
N ALA A 303 0.03 -12.12 15.62
CA ALA A 303 1.44 -12.33 15.41
C ALA A 303 2.15 -11.95 16.71
N HIS A 304 2.78 -12.91 17.36
CA HIS A 304 3.69 -12.59 18.46
C HIS A 304 4.89 -11.89 17.83
N VAL A 305 4.95 -10.56 18.03
CA VAL A 305 6.14 -9.75 17.73
C VAL A 305 7.04 -9.79 18.94
#